data_c2b5607fd283e9063b991fdaf5a0d28f
#
_entry.id   c2b5607fd283e9063b991fdaf5a0d28f
#
_cell.length_a   1.000
_cell.length_b   1.000
_cell.length_c   1.000
_cell.angle_alpha   90.00
_cell.angle_beta   90.00
_cell.angle_gamma   90.00
#
_symmetry.space_group_name_H-M   'P 1'
#
loop_
_entity.id
_entity.type
_entity.pdbx_description
1 polymer ?
#
loop_
_entity_poly.entity_id
_entity_poly.type
_entity_poly.pdbx_seq_one_letter_code
_entity_poly.pdbx_strand_id
1 'polypeptide(L)'
;ILGSPLASSRARGALGIPFPSTQVRIVDPENPSREVADGEVGELIARGPQVFSGYWNQDEETAEVFTADGWLRTGDLVQVRDGFIYMADRRKEMINSSGFNVYPTQVENAVRSMPGVVDVAAVGVPAGESGEDVVAAVVLEAGASVTLADLRKWAEKSLAHYALPRQIVVMSELPRSQLGKVMRKKVREQIMGAQAAATDAVVGAREAVAGAREAMSERVAEARDAASEAVAEAREAVADARGAMSEAMAEARESVSEKVAGARETASEAMAGARDSVAEAVAGARESVSEAVAGVRGLSTGDQGSTPTARDDTPKPGADETTKK
;
A
#
# COMPACT_ATOMS: atom_id res chain seq x y z
N ILE A 1 -31.98 -5.60 -24.92
CA ILE A 1 -31.38 -4.62 -25.84
C ILE A 1 -30.61 -5.34 -26.94
N LEU A 2 -29.73 -6.30 -26.57
CA LEU A 2 -28.92 -7.09 -27.50
C LEU A 2 -29.26 -8.57 -27.40
N GLY A 3 -29.09 -9.32 -28.50
CA GLY A 3 -29.29 -10.75 -28.53
C GLY A 3 -28.35 -11.45 -29.53
N SER A 4 -27.89 -12.67 -29.19
CA SER A 4 -27.07 -13.45 -30.08
C SER A 4 -27.94 -14.23 -31.11
N PRO A 5 -27.66 -14.14 -32.41
CA PRO A 5 -28.32 -14.94 -33.42
C PRO A 5 -28.01 -16.43 -33.17
N LEU A 6 -29.06 -17.26 -33.16
CA LEU A 6 -29.03 -18.70 -32.85
C LEU A 6 -28.09 -19.52 -33.76
N ALA A 7 -27.85 -19.05 -34.98
CA ALA A 7 -27.08 -19.80 -35.99
C ALA A 7 -25.66 -19.26 -36.24
N SER A 8 -25.19 -18.29 -35.49
CA SER A 8 -23.89 -17.65 -35.76
C SER A 8 -22.78 -18.17 -34.87
N SER A 9 -21.83 -18.94 -35.45
CA SER A 9 -20.56 -19.29 -34.76
C SER A 9 -19.65 -18.06 -34.54
N ARG A 10 -19.86 -16.96 -35.28
CA ARG A 10 -19.11 -15.71 -35.18
C ARG A 10 -19.47 -14.91 -33.93
N ALA A 11 -20.66 -15.11 -33.34
CA ALA A 11 -21.13 -14.43 -32.15
C ALA A 11 -20.62 -15.02 -30.83
N ARG A 12 -19.67 -15.99 -30.88
CA ARG A 12 -19.18 -16.63 -29.65
C ARG A 12 -18.54 -15.61 -28.72
N GLY A 13 -19.09 -15.45 -27.52
CA GLY A 13 -18.64 -14.47 -26.52
C GLY A 13 -19.12 -13.03 -26.75
N ALA A 14 -19.89 -12.77 -27.82
CA ALA A 14 -20.52 -11.48 -28.02
C ALA A 14 -21.75 -11.30 -27.14
N LEU A 15 -22.08 -10.05 -26.79
CA LEU A 15 -23.40 -9.68 -26.27
C LEU A 15 -24.48 -9.86 -27.35
N GLY A 16 -24.09 -9.75 -28.61
CA GLY A 16 -24.95 -9.97 -29.78
C GLY A 16 -25.07 -8.73 -30.67
N ILE A 17 -26.23 -8.63 -31.28
CA ILE A 17 -26.67 -7.51 -32.12
C ILE A 17 -27.94 -6.88 -31.55
N PRO A 18 -28.29 -5.65 -31.90
CA PRO A 18 -29.53 -5.01 -31.42
C PRO A 18 -30.79 -5.79 -31.80
N PHE A 19 -31.75 -5.88 -30.89
CA PHE A 19 -33.09 -6.38 -31.21
C PHE A 19 -33.81 -5.46 -32.21
N PRO A 20 -34.81 -5.96 -32.95
CA PRO A 20 -35.65 -5.12 -33.79
C PRO A 20 -36.17 -3.91 -33.02
N SER A 21 -36.23 -2.75 -33.68
CA SER A 21 -36.68 -1.48 -33.12
C SER A 21 -35.82 -0.93 -31.97
N THR A 22 -34.67 -1.52 -31.72
CA THR A 22 -33.68 -1.03 -30.74
C THR A 22 -32.54 -0.32 -31.48
N GLN A 23 -32.32 0.92 -31.14
CA GLN A 23 -31.19 1.69 -31.62
C GLN A 23 -30.08 1.61 -30.57
N VAL A 24 -28.85 1.44 -31.02
CA VAL A 24 -27.66 1.49 -30.16
C VAL A 24 -26.59 2.37 -30.79
N ARG A 25 -25.78 3.01 -29.94
CA ARG A 25 -24.58 3.72 -30.32
C ARG A 25 -23.47 3.34 -29.36
N ILE A 26 -22.24 3.39 -29.84
CA ILE A 26 -21.06 3.22 -29.02
C ILE A 26 -20.39 4.59 -28.99
N VAL A 27 -20.35 5.19 -27.80
CA VAL A 27 -19.94 6.60 -27.62
C VAL A 27 -18.78 6.70 -26.65
N ASP A 28 -18.09 7.83 -26.72
CA ASP A 28 -17.06 8.18 -25.73
C ASP A 28 -17.70 8.23 -24.32
N PRO A 29 -17.16 7.51 -23.33
CA PRO A 29 -17.71 7.51 -21.97
C PRO A 29 -17.74 8.89 -21.30
N GLU A 30 -16.81 9.79 -21.67
CA GLU A 30 -16.74 11.13 -21.12
C GLU A 30 -17.55 12.15 -21.95
N ASN A 31 -17.78 11.86 -23.23
CA ASN A 31 -18.57 12.71 -24.11
C ASN A 31 -19.58 11.88 -24.93
N PRO A 32 -20.78 11.60 -24.39
CA PRO A 32 -21.80 10.76 -25.03
C PRO A 32 -22.32 11.28 -26.39
N SER A 33 -21.98 12.53 -26.77
CA SER A 33 -22.32 13.07 -28.08
C SER A 33 -21.33 12.64 -29.18
N ARG A 34 -20.19 12.03 -28.81
CA ARG A 34 -19.17 11.58 -29.74
C ARG A 34 -19.21 10.06 -29.89
N GLU A 35 -19.53 9.58 -31.06
CA GLU A 35 -19.40 8.15 -31.37
C GLU A 35 -17.92 7.79 -31.53
N VAL A 36 -17.56 6.58 -31.09
CA VAL A 36 -16.21 6.03 -31.27
C VAL A 36 -16.13 5.24 -32.57
N ALA A 37 -14.93 5.05 -33.12
CA ALA A 37 -14.74 4.29 -34.33
C ALA A 37 -14.93 2.77 -34.09
N ASP A 38 -15.27 2.03 -35.14
CA ASP A 38 -15.35 0.56 -35.08
C ASP A 38 -14.01 -0.02 -34.60
N GLY A 39 -14.11 -0.91 -33.64
CA GLY A 39 -12.93 -1.51 -33.00
C GLY A 39 -12.37 -0.73 -31.81
N GLU A 40 -12.84 0.47 -31.54
CA GLU A 40 -12.55 1.19 -30.30
C GLU A 40 -13.53 0.80 -29.19
N VAL A 41 -13.10 0.96 -27.93
CA VAL A 41 -13.96 0.74 -26.76
C VAL A 41 -14.72 2.02 -26.45
N GLY A 42 -16.05 1.92 -26.32
CA GLY A 42 -16.91 3.02 -25.93
C GLY A 42 -18.08 2.55 -25.07
N GLU A 43 -18.84 3.49 -24.51
CA GLU A 43 -20.05 3.20 -23.73
C GLU A 43 -21.20 2.85 -24.68
N LEU A 44 -21.86 1.74 -24.42
CA LEU A 44 -23.09 1.37 -25.11
C LEU A 44 -24.24 2.26 -24.61
N ILE A 45 -24.82 3.03 -25.49
CA ILE A 45 -26.09 3.73 -25.24
C ILE A 45 -27.21 3.15 -26.08
N ALA A 46 -28.42 3.14 -25.56
CA ALA A 46 -29.52 2.46 -26.20
C ALA A 46 -30.82 3.29 -26.16
N ARG A 47 -31.65 3.15 -27.20
CA ARG A 47 -32.98 3.71 -27.29
C ARG A 47 -33.90 2.72 -27.99
N GLY A 48 -35.07 2.47 -27.41
CA GLY A 48 -36.04 1.54 -28.01
C GLY A 48 -37.15 1.16 -27.03
N PRO A 49 -38.12 0.38 -27.48
CA PRO A 49 -39.30 0.02 -26.68
C PRO A 49 -38.99 -0.83 -25.44
N GLN A 50 -37.81 -1.44 -25.39
CA GLN A 50 -37.35 -2.27 -24.25
C GLN A 50 -36.67 -1.44 -23.17
N VAL A 51 -36.35 -0.16 -23.44
CA VAL A 51 -35.73 0.74 -22.48
C VAL A 51 -36.79 1.25 -21.52
N PHE A 52 -36.52 1.12 -20.22
CA PHE A 52 -37.40 1.63 -19.17
C PHE A 52 -37.46 3.16 -19.19
N SER A 53 -38.52 3.74 -18.63
CA SER A 53 -38.73 5.20 -18.62
C SER A 53 -38.00 5.92 -17.47
N GLY A 54 -37.54 5.19 -16.45
CA GLY A 54 -36.85 5.72 -15.29
C GLY A 54 -36.94 4.81 -14.07
N TYR A 55 -36.21 5.15 -13.04
CA TYR A 55 -36.27 4.47 -11.75
C TYR A 55 -37.49 4.97 -10.94
N TRP A 56 -38.14 4.08 -10.23
CA TRP A 56 -39.33 4.42 -9.43
C TRP A 56 -38.95 5.37 -8.28
N ASN A 57 -39.59 6.55 -8.24
CA ASN A 57 -39.35 7.60 -7.27
C ASN A 57 -37.88 8.02 -7.12
N GLN A 58 -37.10 8.00 -8.22
CA GLN A 58 -35.68 8.35 -8.27
C GLN A 58 -35.40 9.18 -9.53
N ASP A 59 -35.90 10.43 -9.53
CA ASP A 59 -35.80 11.31 -10.70
C ASP A 59 -34.34 11.76 -10.96
N GLU A 60 -33.57 11.99 -9.90
CA GLU A 60 -32.17 12.37 -10.00
C GLU A 60 -31.34 11.24 -10.61
N GLU A 61 -31.44 10.02 -10.09
CA GLU A 61 -30.75 8.84 -10.61
C GLU A 61 -31.24 8.50 -12.04
N THR A 62 -32.51 8.78 -12.35
CA THR A 62 -33.01 8.64 -13.69
C THR A 62 -32.32 9.63 -14.64
N ALA A 63 -32.20 10.89 -14.24
CA ALA A 63 -31.55 11.91 -15.06
C ALA A 63 -30.06 11.60 -15.31
N GLU A 64 -29.37 10.95 -14.38
CA GLU A 64 -27.98 10.53 -14.53
C GLU A 64 -27.77 9.45 -15.60
N VAL A 65 -28.75 8.58 -15.78
CA VAL A 65 -28.65 7.45 -16.72
C VAL A 65 -29.21 7.73 -18.11
N PHE A 66 -29.87 8.87 -18.33
CA PHE A 66 -30.34 9.27 -19.64
C PHE A 66 -29.53 10.47 -20.16
N THR A 67 -29.22 10.46 -21.45
CA THR A 67 -28.72 11.65 -22.15
C THR A 67 -29.85 12.64 -22.38
N ALA A 68 -29.53 13.91 -22.64
CA ALA A 68 -30.51 14.96 -22.91
C ALA A 68 -31.43 14.65 -24.10
N ASP A 69 -30.98 13.86 -25.06
CA ASP A 69 -31.74 13.40 -26.23
C ASP A 69 -32.39 12.01 -26.05
N GLY A 70 -32.44 11.51 -24.80
CA GLY A 70 -33.25 10.35 -24.41
C GLY A 70 -32.61 8.99 -24.69
N TRP A 71 -31.27 8.89 -24.75
CA TRP A 71 -30.59 7.62 -24.79
C TRP A 71 -30.25 7.14 -23.37
N LEU A 72 -30.55 5.87 -23.10
CA LEU A 72 -30.13 5.21 -21.89
C LEU A 72 -28.61 4.92 -21.95
N ARG A 73 -27.86 5.42 -21.00
CA ARG A 73 -26.49 5.06 -20.74
C ARG A 73 -26.46 3.74 -19.97
N THR A 74 -25.99 2.67 -20.59
CA THR A 74 -26.02 1.34 -19.94
C THR A 74 -24.94 1.17 -18.89
N GLY A 75 -23.90 1.98 -18.93
CA GLY A 75 -22.69 1.82 -18.13
C GLY A 75 -21.83 0.63 -18.56
N ASP A 76 -22.18 -0.04 -19.66
CA ASP A 76 -21.39 -1.11 -20.27
C ASP A 76 -20.42 -0.53 -21.30
N LEU A 77 -19.16 -0.81 -21.17
CA LEU A 77 -18.12 -0.51 -22.15
C LEU A 77 -18.02 -1.68 -23.10
N VAL A 78 -18.14 -1.40 -24.39
CA VAL A 78 -18.22 -2.42 -25.41
C VAL A 78 -17.33 -2.08 -26.61
N GLN A 79 -17.08 -3.08 -27.45
CA GLN A 79 -16.34 -2.94 -28.71
C GLN A 79 -17.12 -3.66 -29.81
N VAL A 80 -17.21 -3.04 -30.99
CA VAL A 80 -17.77 -3.66 -32.17
C VAL A 80 -16.69 -4.41 -32.95
N ARG A 81 -16.93 -5.66 -33.29
CA ARG A 81 -16.06 -6.49 -34.14
C ARG A 81 -16.93 -7.31 -35.08
N ASP A 82 -16.69 -7.23 -36.37
CA ASP A 82 -17.42 -7.97 -37.39
C ASP A 82 -18.95 -7.81 -37.30
N GLY A 83 -19.42 -6.63 -36.89
CA GLY A 83 -20.83 -6.32 -36.69
C GLY A 83 -21.45 -6.86 -35.40
N PHE A 84 -20.69 -7.48 -34.51
CA PHE A 84 -21.13 -7.94 -33.20
C PHE A 84 -20.57 -7.07 -32.09
N ILE A 85 -21.35 -6.90 -31.03
CA ILE A 85 -21.01 -6.13 -29.85
C ILE A 85 -20.44 -7.07 -28.79
N TYR A 86 -19.23 -6.79 -28.32
CA TYR A 86 -18.54 -7.52 -27.27
C TYR A 86 -18.37 -6.68 -26.02
N MET A 87 -18.58 -7.28 -24.86
CA MET A 87 -18.30 -6.65 -23.59
C MET A 87 -16.78 -6.40 -23.43
N ALA A 88 -16.39 -5.18 -23.14
CA ALA A 88 -15.04 -4.83 -22.73
C ALA A 88 -14.93 -4.76 -21.22
N ASP A 89 -15.79 -3.92 -20.59
CA ASP A 89 -15.81 -3.76 -19.12
C ASP A 89 -17.07 -2.99 -18.68
N ARG A 90 -17.12 -2.60 -17.40
CA ARG A 90 -18.09 -1.68 -16.82
C ARG A 90 -17.49 -0.29 -16.64
N ARG A 91 -18.20 0.78 -17.02
CA ARG A 91 -17.72 2.17 -16.87
C ARG A 91 -17.30 2.49 -15.43
N LYS A 92 -18.10 2.10 -14.44
CA LYS A 92 -17.84 2.32 -13.01
C LYS A 92 -16.66 1.50 -12.43
N GLU A 93 -16.17 0.53 -13.17
CA GLU A 93 -15.06 -0.33 -12.79
C GLU A 93 -13.78 0.05 -13.55
N MET A 94 -13.87 0.95 -14.53
CA MET A 94 -12.73 1.48 -15.27
C MET A 94 -11.79 2.23 -14.33
N ILE A 95 -10.51 2.00 -14.49
CA ILE A 95 -9.45 2.60 -13.67
C ILE A 95 -8.88 3.79 -14.42
N ASN A 96 -8.86 4.96 -13.80
CA ASN A 96 -8.23 6.15 -14.38
C ASN A 96 -6.78 6.25 -13.88
N SER A 97 -5.86 5.69 -14.67
CA SER A 97 -4.43 5.71 -14.33
C SER A 97 -3.72 6.82 -15.10
N SER A 98 -3.34 7.88 -14.40
CA SER A 98 -2.62 9.03 -14.98
C SER A 98 -3.34 9.64 -16.21
N GLY A 99 -4.66 9.71 -16.18
CA GLY A 99 -5.49 10.24 -17.27
C GLY A 99 -5.80 9.23 -18.38
N PHE A 100 -5.33 8.00 -18.29
CA PHE A 100 -5.63 6.93 -19.23
C PHE A 100 -6.70 5.98 -18.67
N ASN A 101 -7.62 5.61 -19.54
CA ASN A 101 -8.66 4.63 -19.20
C ASN A 101 -8.09 3.22 -19.27
N VAL A 102 -7.98 2.56 -18.13
CA VAL A 102 -7.55 1.16 -18.03
C VAL A 102 -8.76 0.29 -17.71
N TYR A 103 -8.95 -0.73 -18.51
CA TYR A 103 -10.05 -1.67 -18.36
C TYR A 103 -9.61 -2.90 -17.55
N PRO A 104 -10.15 -3.12 -16.33
CA PRO A 104 -9.79 -4.25 -15.48
C PRO A 104 -9.77 -5.58 -16.20
N THR A 105 -10.77 -5.86 -17.03
CA THR A 105 -10.86 -7.11 -17.79
C THR A 105 -9.67 -7.33 -18.73
N GLN A 106 -9.10 -6.29 -19.32
CA GLN A 106 -7.89 -6.42 -20.16
C GLN A 106 -6.69 -6.83 -19.32
N VAL A 107 -6.52 -6.19 -18.16
CA VAL A 107 -5.43 -6.52 -17.22
C VAL A 107 -5.58 -7.96 -16.71
N GLU A 108 -6.78 -8.34 -16.30
CA GLU A 108 -7.09 -9.70 -15.83
C GLU A 108 -6.81 -10.75 -16.89
N ASN A 109 -7.20 -10.52 -18.15
CA ASN A 109 -6.94 -11.45 -19.24
C ASN A 109 -5.45 -11.62 -19.52
N ALA A 110 -4.68 -10.52 -19.45
CA ALA A 110 -3.23 -10.59 -19.61
C ALA A 110 -2.56 -11.41 -18.51
N VAL A 111 -2.97 -11.20 -17.25
CA VAL A 111 -2.37 -11.82 -16.06
C VAL A 111 -2.85 -13.27 -15.89
N ARG A 112 -4.10 -13.59 -16.21
CA ARG A 112 -4.69 -14.93 -16.05
C ARG A 112 -3.95 -16.00 -16.82
N SER A 113 -3.32 -15.64 -17.93
CA SER A 113 -2.53 -16.58 -18.74
C SER A 113 -1.12 -16.83 -18.20
N MET A 114 -0.73 -16.15 -17.11
CA MET A 114 0.58 -16.32 -16.51
C MET A 114 0.67 -17.63 -15.72
N PRO A 115 1.73 -18.44 -15.92
CA PRO A 115 1.93 -19.67 -15.13
C PRO A 115 2.00 -19.37 -13.63
N GLY A 116 1.35 -20.20 -12.82
CA GLY A 116 1.28 -20.05 -11.37
C GLY A 116 0.16 -19.14 -10.87
N VAL A 117 -0.59 -18.48 -11.77
CA VAL A 117 -1.77 -17.69 -11.43
C VAL A 117 -3.03 -18.52 -11.62
N VAL A 118 -3.78 -18.75 -10.55
CA VAL A 118 -5.08 -19.46 -10.54
C VAL A 118 -6.21 -18.51 -10.88
N ASP A 119 -6.21 -17.31 -10.28
CA ASP A 119 -7.25 -16.32 -10.47
C ASP A 119 -6.69 -14.91 -10.29
N VAL A 120 -7.37 -13.92 -10.88
CA VAL A 120 -6.95 -12.53 -10.83
C VAL A 120 -8.14 -11.58 -10.89
N ALA A 121 -8.03 -10.49 -10.13
CA ALA A 121 -8.89 -9.33 -10.25
C ALA A 121 -8.02 -8.06 -10.33
N ALA A 122 -8.33 -7.18 -11.26
CA ALA A 122 -7.70 -5.87 -11.36
C ALA A 122 -8.63 -4.79 -10.79
N VAL A 123 -8.07 -3.92 -9.97
CA VAL A 123 -8.80 -2.81 -9.34
C VAL A 123 -7.97 -1.54 -9.34
N GLY A 124 -8.63 -0.40 -9.35
CA GLY A 124 -8.00 0.90 -9.12
C GLY A 124 -7.93 1.20 -7.63
N VAL A 125 -6.79 1.69 -7.17
CA VAL A 125 -6.60 2.20 -5.81
C VAL A 125 -6.10 3.64 -5.90
N PRO A 126 -6.63 4.58 -5.09
CA PRO A 126 -6.23 5.99 -5.15
C PRO A 126 -4.71 6.17 -5.05
N ALA A 127 -4.13 6.96 -5.93
CA ALA A 127 -2.69 7.22 -6.03
C ALA A 127 -2.38 8.73 -6.05
N GLY A 128 -3.12 9.53 -5.28
CA GLY A 128 -2.95 10.97 -5.19
C GLY A 128 -3.21 11.68 -6.52
N GLU A 129 -2.28 12.54 -6.94
CA GLU A 129 -2.40 13.34 -8.18
C GLU A 129 -2.42 12.49 -9.46
N SER A 130 -1.94 11.26 -9.41
CA SER A 130 -1.93 10.33 -10.55
C SER A 130 -3.28 9.66 -10.81
N GLY A 131 -4.31 10.00 -10.03
CA GLY A 131 -5.62 9.36 -10.09
C GLY A 131 -5.62 8.00 -9.37
N GLU A 132 -5.57 6.89 -10.12
CA GLU A 132 -5.58 5.55 -9.55
C GLU A 132 -4.39 4.73 -10.05
N ASP A 133 -3.85 3.91 -9.15
CA ASP A 133 -2.91 2.84 -9.50
C ASP A 133 -3.65 1.55 -9.84
N VAL A 134 -3.19 0.89 -10.89
CA VAL A 134 -3.68 -0.45 -11.25
C VAL A 134 -3.08 -1.47 -10.28
N VAL A 135 -3.94 -2.16 -9.53
CA VAL A 135 -3.55 -3.21 -8.60
C VAL A 135 -4.06 -4.55 -9.11
N ALA A 136 -3.17 -5.53 -9.22
CA ALA A 136 -3.53 -6.91 -9.55
C ALA A 136 -3.63 -7.74 -8.27
N ALA A 137 -4.85 -8.10 -7.87
CA ALA A 137 -5.10 -9.08 -6.82
C ALA A 137 -5.07 -10.47 -7.44
N VAL A 138 -4.15 -11.32 -7.00
CA VAL A 138 -3.93 -12.65 -7.60
C VAL A 138 -4.10 -13.76 -6.56
N VAL A 139 -4.65 -14.89 -7.02
CA VAL A 139 -4.61 -16.16 -6.31
C VAL A 139 -3.56 -17.02 -6.99
N LEU A 140 -2.60 -17.52 -6.25
CA LEU A 140 -1.49 -18.31 -6.80
C LEU A 140 -1.69 -19.80 -6.53
N GLU A 141 -1.10 -20.64 -7.39
CA GLU A 141 -0.97 -22.07 -7.14
C GLU A 141 -0.17 -22.33 -5.87
N ALA A 142 -0.41 -23.46 -5.22
CA ALA A 142 0.32 -23.85 -4.02
C ALA A 142 1.83 -23.94 -4.31
N GLY A 143 2.60 -23.17 -3.55
CA GLY A 143 4.06 -23.09 -3.72
C GLY A 143 4.55 -22.18 -4.85
N ALA A 144 3.66 -21.58 -5.63
CA ALA A 144 4.04 -20.60 -6.63
C ALA A 144 4.38 -19.24 -5.96
N SER A 145 5.35 -18.54 -6.54
CA SER A 145 5.73 -17.19 -6.15
C SER A 145 5.81 -16.33 -7.40
N VAL A 146 5.08 -15.23 -7.41
CA VAL A 146 5.03 -14.27 -8.51
C VAL A 146 5.34 -12.89 -7.96
N THR A 147 6.38 -12.25 -8.46
CA THR A 147 6.71 -10.87 -8.11
C THR A 147 5.99 -9.88 -9.04
N LEU A 148 5.91 -8.62 -8.64
CA LEU A 148 5.38 -7.57 -9.52
C LEU A 148 6.22 -7.45 -10.80
N ALA A 149 7.53 -7.59 -10.70
CA ALA A 149 8.43 -7.52 -11.85
C ALA A 149 8.12 -8.62 -12.87
N ASP A 150 7.91 -9.87 -12.41
CA ASP A 150 7.54 -11.01 -13.25
C ASP A 150 6.18 -10.77 -13.91
N LEU A 151 5.20 -10.32 -13.13
CA LEU A 151 3.86 -10.03 -13.61
C LEU A 151 3.89 -8.93 -14.68
N ARG A 152 4.59 -7.83 -14.43
CA ARG A 152 4.72 -6.73 -15.39
C ARG A 152 5.38 -7.19 -16.69
N LYS A 153 6.52 -7.90 -16.60
CA LYS A 153 7.23 -8.47 -17.76
C LYS A 153 6.35 -9.42 -18.57
N TRP A 154 5.46 -10.16 -17.90
CA TRP A 154 4.50 -11.02 -18.57
C TRP A 154 3.42 -10.20 -19.28
N ALA A 155 2.84 -9.23 -18.59
CA ALA A 155 1.72 -8.43 -19.06
C ALA A 155 2.10 -7.42 -20.17
N GLU A 156 3.36 -6.96 -20.21
CA GLU A 156 3.90 -6.08 -21.28
C GLU A 156 3.74 -6.68 -22.71
N LYS A 157 3.55 -7.97 -22.81
CA LYS A 157 3.31 -8.63 -24.11
C LYS A 157 1.97 -8.25 -24.74
N SER A 158 1.01 -7.79 -23.93
CA SER A 158 -0.37 -7.54 -24.36
C SER A 158 -0.97 -6.25 -23.83
N LEU A 159 -0.34 -5.60 -22.86
CA LEU A 159 -0.82 -4.35 -22.26
C LEU A 159 0.09 -3.17 -22.61
N ALA A 160 -0.52 -2.01 -22.80
CA ALA A 160 0.21 -0.75 -22.86
C ALA A 160 0.84 -0.42 -21.48
N HIS A 161 1.91 0.34 -21.47
CA HIS A 161 2.68 0.66 -20.26
C HIS A 161 1.83 1.30 -19.15
N TYR A 162 0.87 2.16 -19.49
CA TYR A 162 -0.02 2.80 -18.53
C TYR A 162 -1.02 1.84 -17.86
N ALA A 163 -1.30 0.69 -18.51
CA ALA A 163 -2.20 -0.33 -18.01
C ALA A 163 -1.51 -1.43 -17.18
N LEU A 164 -0.18 -1.37 -17.09
CA LEU A 164 0.59 -2.34 -16.31
C LEU A 164 0.33 -2.16 -14.82
N PRO A 165 0.08 -3.24 -14.07
CA PRO A 165 -0.08 -3.17 -12.62
C PRO A 165 1.11 -2.50 -11.93
N ARG A 166 0.82 -1.60 -11.01
CA ARG A 166 1.81 -0.95 -10.13
C ARG A 166 1.97 -1.67 -8.80
N GLN A 167 0.99 -2.50 -8.45
CA GLN A 167 1.03 -3.32 -7.26
C GLN A 167 0.47 -4.72 -7.57
N ILE A 168 1.01 -5.71 -6.88
CA ILE A 168 0.47 -7.06 -6.85
C ILE A 168 0.05 -7.40 -5.41
N VAL A 169 -1.10 -8.02 -5.27
CA VAL A 169 -1.66 -8.39 -3.98
C VAL A 169 -2.00 -9.87 -4.05
N VAL A 170 -1.33 -10.71 -3.25
CA VAL A 170 -1.63 -12.14 -3.19
C VAL A 170 -2.74 -12.37 -2.19
N MET A 171 -3.81 -13.00 -2.64
CA MET A 171 -4.98 -13.35 -1.82
C MET A 171 -5.16 -14.85 -1.79
N SER A 172 -5.71 -15.38 -0.70
CA SER A 172 -6.07 -16.81 -0.61
C SER A 172 -7.23 -17.16 -1.55
N GLU A 173 -8.18 -16.23 -1.69
CA GLU A 173 -9.32 -16.34 -2.59
C GLU A 173 -9.82 -14.95 -2.99
N LEU A 174 -10.49 -14.83 -4.13
CA LEU A 174 -11.16 -13.61 -4.54
C LEU A 174 -12.63 -13.61 -4.09
N PRO A 175 -13.12 -12.51 -3.50
CA PRO A 175 -14.54 -12.37 -3.14
C PRO A 175 -15.45 -12.55 -4.36
N ARG A 176 -16.44 -13.43 -4.25
CA ARG A 176 -17.37 -13.73 -5.34
C ARG A 176 -18.82 -13.50 -4.94
N SER A 177 -19.65 -13.15 -5.90
CA SER A 177 -21.09 -13.12 -5.74
C SER A 177 -21.67 -14.55 -5.70
N GLN A 178 -22.96 -14.66 -5.34
CA GLN A 178 -23.69 -15.96 -5.40
C GLN A 178 -23.67 -16.60 -6.80
N LEU A 179 -23.51 -15.80 -7.85
CA LEU A 179 -23.38 -16.28 -9.23
C LEU A 179 -21.92 -16.60 -9.63
N GLY A 180 -20.99 -16.62 -8.69
CA GLY A 180 -19.58 -16.93 -8.94
C GLY A 180 -18.75 -15.79 -9.57
N LYS A 181 -19.32 -14.61 -9.82
CA LYS A 181 -18.60 -13.46 -10.40
C LYS A 181 -17.73 -12.80 -9.33
N VAL A 182 -16.48 -12.48 -9.67
CA VAL A 182 -15.57 -11.72 -8.81
C VAL A 182 -16.18 -10.34 -8.51
N MET A 183 -16.18 -9.96 -7.24
CA MET A 183 -16.68 -8.69 -6.75
C MET A 183 -15.54 -7.69 -6.60
N ARG A 184 -15.11 -7.05 -7.68
CA ARG A 184 -13.98 -6.10 -7.69
C ARG A 184 -14.09 -5.02 -6.62
N LYS A 185 -15.30 -4.52 -6.35
CA LYS A 185 -15.54 -3.56 -5.27
C LYS A 185 -15.07 -4.11 -3.91
N LYS A 186 -15.41 -5.35 -3.58
CA LYS A 186 -14.97 -5.99 -2.32
C LYS A 186 -13.46 -6.25 -2.29
N VAL A 187 -12.87 -6.63 -3.44
CA VAL A 187 -11.41 -6.76 -3.57
C VAL A 187 -10.74 -5.42 -3.26
N ARG A 188 -11.20 -4.33 -3.87
CA ARG A 188 -10.71 -2.97 -3.61
C ARG A 188 -10.83 -2.58 -2.14
N GLU A 189 -12.00 -2.80 -1.53
CA GLU A 189 -12.26 -2.51 -0.11
C GLU A 189 -11.29 -3.26 0.81
N GLN A 190 -11.05 -4.54 0.56
CA GLN A 190 -10.10 -5.35 1.34
C GLN A 190 -8.66 -4.84 1.20
N ILE A 191 -8.23 -4.49 -0.02
CA ILE A 191 -6.90 -3.94 -0.27
C ILE A 191 -6.71 -2.61 0.46
N MET A 192 -7.66 -1.70 0.31
CA MET A 192 -7.60 -0.38 0.96
C MET A 192 -7.64 -0.50 2.49
N GLY A 193 -8.47 -1.40 3.03
CA GLY A 193 -8.52 -1.67 4.47
C GLY A 193 -7.21 -2.22 5.01
N ALA A 194 -6.58 -3.15 4.30
CA ALA A 194 -5.28 -3.69 4.69
C ALA A 194 -4.16 -2.62 4.61
N GLN A 195 -4.18 -1.76 3.60
CA GLN A 195 -3.23 -0.66 3.47
C GLN A 195 -3.40 0.38 4.59
N ALA A 196 -4.64 0.73 4.93
CA ALA A 196 -4.93 1.64 6.04
C ALA A 196 -4.43 1.07 7.37
N ALA A 197 -4.75 -0.19 7.67
CA ALA A 197 -4.30 -0.86 8.89
C ALA A 197 -2.76 -0.93 8.99
N ALA A 198 -2.07 -1.19 7.88
CA ALA A 198 -0.61 -1.16 7.83
C ALA A 198 -0.05 0.24 8.10
N THR A 199 -0.69 1.28 7.59
CA THR A 199 -0.28 2.66 7.82
C THR A 199 -0.46 3.03 9.29
N ASP A 200 -1.61 2.71 9.88
CA ASP A 200 -1.91 2.98 11.29
C ASP A 200 -0.91 2.27 12.22
N ALA A 201 -0.57 1.02 11.92
CA ALA A 201 0.42 0.27 12.69
C ALA A 201 1.82 0.92 12.60
N VAL A 202 2.23 1.42 11.44
CA VAL A 202 3.50 2.13 11.27
C VAL A 202 3.49 3.46 12.04
N VAL A 203 2.38 4.19 12.02
CA VAL A 203 2.24 5.44 12.79
C VAL A 203 2.33 5.14 14.28
N GLY A 204 1.56 4.17 14.79
CA GLY A 204 1.61 3.78 16.20
C GLY A 204 3.00 3.29 16.64
N ALA A 205 3.71 2.55 15.79
CA ALA A 205 5.09 2.15 16.05
C ALA A 205 6.04 3.35 16.14
N ARG A 206 5.87 4.36 15.28
CA ARG A 206 6.68 5.60 15.34
C ARG A 206 6.42 6.40 16.60
N GLU A 207 5.15 6.52 17.01
CA GLU A 207 4.77 7.20 18.25
C GLU A 207 5.34 6.50 19.48
N ALA A 208 5.27 5.17 19.54
CA ALA A 208 5.87 4.37 20.60
C ALA A 208 7.39 4.58 20.70
N VAL A 209 8.10 4.61 19.57
CA VAL A 209 9.53 4.89 19.54
C VAL A 209 9.85 6.33 19.97
N ALA A 210 9.02 7.30 19.59
CA ALA A 210 9.17 8.69 20.01
C ALA A 210 9.00 8.84 21.52
N GLY A 211 7.95 8.26 22.10
CA GLY A 211 7.70 8.25 23.55
C GLY A 211 8.82 7.56 24.34
N ALA A 212 9.32 6.44 23.83
CA ALA A 212 10.47 5.75 24.46
C ALA A 212 11.75 6.60 24.45
N ARG A 213 11.98 7.38 23.37
CA ARG A 213 13.13 8.31 23.30
C ARG A 213 13.00 9.46 24.30
N GLU A 214 11.78 9.99 24.46
CA GLU A 214 11.48 11.06 25.41
C GLU A 214 11.70 10.58 26.85
N ALA A 215 11.11 9.45 27.22
CA ALA A 215 11.30 8.83 28.53
C ALA A 215 12.78 8.50 28.84
N MET A 216 13.54 8.07 27.84
CA MET A 216 14.99 7.86 27.98
C MET A 216 15.73 9.18 28.23
N SER A 217 15.37 10.25 27.50
CA SER A 217 15.97 11.58 27.66
C SER A 217 15.76 12.12 29.08
N GLU A 218 14.54 11.96 29.59
CA GLU A 218 14.16 12.40 30.94
C GLU A 218 14.93 11.64 32.02
N ARG A 219 15.00 10.30 31.92
CA ARG A 219 15.81 9.47 32.84
C ARG A 219 17.31 9.77 32.79
N VAL A 220 17.83 10.08 31.61
CA VAL A 220 19.24 10.50 31.48
C VAL A 220 19.49 11.87 32.12
N ALA A 221 18.53 12.80 32.02
CA ALA A 221 18.60 14.09 32.68
C ALA A 221 18.56 13.95 34.22
N GLU A 222 17.60 13.16 34.75
CA GLU A 222 17.51 12.85 36.18
C GLU A 222 18.79 12.22 36.74
N ALA A 223 19.33 11.23 36.01
CA ALA A 223 20.58 10.57 36.41
C ALA A 223 21.80 11.54 36.40
N ARG A 224 21.79 12.49 35.46
CA ARG A 224 22.83 13.52 35.36
C ARG A 224 22.77 14.52 36.50
N ASP A 225 21.55 14.91 36.88
CA ASP A 225 21.33 15.85 38.00
C ASP A 225 21.70 15.18 39.33
N ALA A 226 21.29 13.93 39.58
CA ALA A 226 21.66 13.16 40.75
C ALA A 226 23.19 12.96 40.83
N ALA A 227 23.85 12.67 39.71
CA ALA A 227 25.32 12.57 39.68
C ALA A 227 26.00 13.92 39.94
N SER A 228 25.40 15.01 39.47
CA SER A 228 25.92 16.38 39.71
C SER A 228 25.82 16.77 41.18
N GLU A 229 24.69 16.46 41.82
CA GLU A 229 24.45 16.70 43.25
C GLU A 229 25.41 15.88 44.11
N ALA A 230 25.58 14.60 43.83
CA ALA A 230 26.54 13.77 44.56
C ALA A 230 28.00 14.23 44.39
N VAL A 231 28.35 14.78 43.22
CA VAL A 231 29.68 15.39 43.01
C VAL A 231 29.82 16.70 43.79
N ALA A 232 28.76 17.50 43.92
CA ALA A 232 28.73 18.73 44.70
C ALA A 232 28.92 18.43 46.20
N GLU A 233 28.12 17.49 46.75
CA GLU A 233 28.27 17.02 48.13
C GLU A 233 29.65 16.47 48.41
N ALA A 234 30.19 15.68 47.50
CA ALA A 234 31.55 15.15 47.62
C ALA A 234 32.61 16.25 47.62
N ARG A 235 32.41 17.32 46.84
CA ARG A 235 33.30 18.50 46.84
C ARG A 235 33.22 19.32 48.15
N GLU A 236 32.04 19.44 48.69
CA GLU A 236 31.81 20.11 49.96
C GLU A 236 32.49 19.36 51.12
N ALA A 237 32.29 18.03 51.19
CA ALA A 237 32.94 17.15 52.14
C ALA A 237 34.51 17.20 52.03
N VAL A 238 35.05 17.39 50.82
CA VAL A 238 36.50 17.61 50.62
C VAL A 238 36.93 19.00 51.10
N ALA A 239 36.09 20.02 50.91
CA ALA A 239 36.37 21.39 51.39
C ALA A 239 36.43 21.45 52.89
N ASP A 240 35.47 20.85 53.59
CA ASP A 240 35.39 20.79 55.05
C ASP A 240 36.54 19.98 55.64
N ALA A 241 36.91 18.88 55.02
CA ALA A 241 38.05 18.05 55.45
C ALA A 241 39.41 18.74 55.25
N ARG A 242 39.56 19.72 54.38
CA ARG A 242 40.76 20.54 54.22
C ARG A 242 40.99 21.48 55.40
N GLY A 243 39.93 21.81 56.14
CA GLY A 243 40.02 22.65 57.34
C GLY A 243 40.53 21.93 58.60
N ALA A 244 40.33 20.61 58.65
CA ALA A 244 40.73 19.76 59.76
C ALA A 244 41.96 18.92 59.39
N MET A 245 43.02 19.03 60.17
CA MET A 245 44.32 18.43 60.00
C MET A 245 44.42 17.03 59.43
N SER A 246 45.42 16.83 58.64
CA SER A 246 46.11 15.70 58.05
C SER A 246 45.57 14.25 58.20
N GLU A 247 45.02 13.83 59.28
CA GLU A 247 44.51 12.49 59.54
C GLU A 247 43.05 12.31 58.96
N ALA A 248 42.23 13.37 58.97
CA ALA A 248 40.90 13.34 58.43
C ALA A 248 40.88 13.34 56.88
N MET A 249 41.96 13.74 56.25
CA MET A 249 42.06 13.75 54.77
C MET A 249 42.01 12.37 54.10
N ALA A 250 42.46 11.32 54.78
CA ALA A 250 42.43 9.96 54.26
C ALA A 250 40.98 9.42 54.29
N GLU A 251 40.26 9.59 55.39
CA GLU A 251 38.87 9.17 55.55
C GLU A 251 37.91 9.99 54.65
N ALA A 252 38.17 11.32 54.52
CA ALA A 252 37.38 12.17 53.64
C ALA A 252 37.59 11.81 52.16
N ARG A 253 38.81 11.41 51.77
CA ARG A 253 39.04 10.92 50.39
C ARG A 253 38.34 9.60 50.11
N GLU A 254 38.25 8.72 51.09
CA GLU A 254 37.51 7.44 50.99
C GLU A 254 35.99 7.70 50.86
N SER A 255 35.45 8.57 51.72
CA SER A 255 34.06 8.98 51.68
C SER A 255 33.65 9.66 50.37
N VAL A 256 34.51 10.51 49.83
CA VAL A 256 34.29 11.17 48.53
C VAL A 256 34.35 10.13 47.40
N SER A 257 35.30 9.17 47.50
CA SER A 257 35.44 8.11 46.52
C SER A 257 34.17 7.21 46.48
N GLU A 258 33.66 6.85 47.64
CA GLU A 258 32.40 6.06 47.75
C GLU A 258 31.19 6.82 47.24
N LYS A 259 31.03 8.11 47.58
CA LYS A 259 29.91 8.93 47.08
C LYS A 259 29.94 9.10 45.56
N VAL A 260 31.15 9.30 44.99
CA VAL A 260 31.31 9.41 43.54
C VAL A 260 31.11 8.07 42.84
N ALA A 261 31.56 6.97 43.47
CA ALA A 261 31.32 5.63 42.93
C ALA A 261 29.82 5.28 42.92
N GLY A 262 29.13 5.53 44.04
CA GLY A 262 27.66 5.33 44.12
C GLY A 262 26.86 6.19 43.17
N ALA A 263 27.25 7.45 42.96
CA ALA A 263 26.63 8.32 41.99
C ALA A 263 26.83 7.83 40.54
N ARG A 264 28.03 7.27 40.23
CA ARG A 264 28.30 6.63 38.94
C ARG A 264 27.49 5.35 38.74
N GLU A 265 27.37 4.54 39.79
CA GLU A 265 26.56 3.31 39.76
C GLU A 265 25.09 3.62 39.53
N THR A 266 24.55 4.58 40.29
CA THR A 266 23.14 5.04 40.12
C THR A 266 22.91 5.62 38.71
N ALA A 267 23.85 6.41 38.20
CA ALA A 267 23.77 6.93 36.85
C ALA A 267 23.87 5.81 35.77
N SER A 268 24.73 4.81 36.04
CA SER A 268 24.90 3.65 35.15
C SER A 268 23.62 2.77 35.15
N GLU A 269 23.04 2.51 36.30
CA GLU A 269 21.80 1.75 36.43
C GLU A 269 20.61 2.47 35.79
N ALA A 270 20.47 3.78 36.00
CA ALA A 270 19.45 4.57 35.34
C ALA A 270 19.60 4.57 33.81
N MET A 271 20.84 4.66 33.31
CA MET A 271 21.12 4.54 31.87
C MET A 271 20.83 3.15 31.32
N ALA A 272 21.13 2.09 32.10
CA ALA A 272 20.81 0.72 31.72
C ALA A 272 19.28 0.52 31.64
N GLY A 273 18.55 0.92 32.67
CA GLY A 273 17.07 0.85 32.66
C GLY A 273 16.39 1.67 31.56
N ALA A 274 17.02 2.81 31.20
CA ALA A 274 16.53 3.60 30.05
C ALA A 274 16.79 2.89 28.71
N ARG A 275 17.93 2.21 28.56
CA ARG A 275 18.24 1.41 27.37
C ARG A 275 17.30 0.23 27.22
N ASP A 276 17.01 -0.47 28.32
CA ASP A 276 16.07 -1.61 28.32
C ASP A 276 14.66 -1.17 27.95
N SER A 277 14.19 -0.05 28.48
CA SER A 277 12.88 0.52 28.11
C SER A 277 12.79 0.90 26.62
N VAL A 278 13.86 1.45 26.04
CA VAL A 278 13.91 1.73 24.60
C VAL A 278 13.98 0.43 23.80
N ALA A 279 14.73 -0.57 24.25
CA ALA A 279 14.83 -1.86 23.59
C ALA A 279 13.47 -2.56 23.56
N GLU A 280 12.73 -2.53 24.67
CA GLU A 280 11.38 -3.10 24.78
C GLU A 280 10.36 -2.37 23.89
N ALA A 281 10.40 -1.03 23.89
CA ALA A 281 9.54 -0.23 23.00
C ALA A 281 9.86 -0.45 21.51
N VAL A 282 11.15 -0.58 21.16
CA VAL A 282 11.59 -0.89 19.80
C VAL A 282 11.20 -2.33 19.42
N ALA A 283 11.26 -3.27 20.35
CA ALA A 283 10.80 -4.65 20.13
C ALA A 283 9.29 -4.70 19.88
N GLY A 284 8.50 -4.04 20.73
CA GLY A 284 7.04 -3.93 20.55
C GLY A 284 6.64 -3.22 19.24
N ALA A 285 7.39 -2.15 18.88
CA ALA A 285 7.20 -1.47 17.60
C ALA A 285 7.52 -2.39 16.42
N ARG A 286 8.59 -3.21 16.51
CA ARG A 286 8.94 -4.21 15.48
C ARG A 286 7.90 -5.31 15.37
N GLU A 287 7.34 -5.76 16.48
CA GLU A 287 6.28 -6.78 16.51
C GLU A 287 5.00 -6.22 15.85
N SER A 288 4.60 -5.02 16.22
CA SER A 288 3.44 -4.32 15.60
C SER A 288 3.62 -4.12 14.09
N VAL A 289 4.83 -3.72 13.65
CA VAL A 289 5.15 -3.60 12.22
C VAL A 289 5.19 -4.98 11.56
N SER A 290 5.69 -6.01 12.25
CA SER A 290 5.74 -7.39 11.75
C SER A 290 4.35 -7.98 11.58
N GLU A 291 3.44 -7.72 12.52
CA GLU A 291 2.04 -8.13 12.43
C GLU A 291 1.32 -7.39 11.29
N ALA A 292 1.54 -6.07 11.17
CA ALA A 292 1.00 -5.29 10.06
C ALA A 292 1.54 -5.77 8.71
N VAL A 293 2.84 -6.07 8.63
CA VAL A 293 3.48 -6.63 7.42
C VAL A 293 3.02 -8.08 7.18
N ALA A 294 2.74 -8.86 8.22
CA ALA A 294 2.16 -10.20 8.08
C ALA A 294 0.71 -10.15 7.59
N GLY A 295 -0.07 -9.17 8.06
CA GLY A 295 -1.41 -8.87 7.50
C GLY A 295 -1.35 -8.44 6.04
N VAL A 296 -0.27 -7.82 5.63
CA VAL A 296 0.03 -7.43 4.23
C VAL A 296 0.83 -8.51 3.48
N ARG A 297 1.33 -9.57 4.15
CA ARG A 297 2.00 -10.71 3.48
C ARG A 297 1.07 -11.56 2.62
N GLY A 298 -0.25 -11.44 2.84
CA GLY A 298 -1.22 -11.85 1.83
C GLY A 298 -1.23 -10.92 0.59
N LEU A 299 -0.59 -9.77 0.68
CA LEU A 299 -0.57 -8.71 -0.31
C LEU A 299 0.90 -8.44 -0.67
N SER A 300 1.41 -9.07 -1.71
CA SER A 300 2.77 -8.79 -2.18
C SER A 300 2.76 -7.53 -3.02
N THR A 301 3.24 -6.43 -2.46
CA THR A 301 3.57 -5.26 -3.27
C THR A 301 4.93 -5.49 -3.90
N GLY A 302 4.97 -5.47 -5.20
CA GLY A 302 6.20 -5.67 -5.91
C GLY A 302 7.16 -4.52 -5.77
N ASP A 303 8.34 -4.95 -5.84
CA ASP A 303 9.58 -4.20 -5.73
C ASP A 303 9.61 -2.96 -6.63
N GLN A 304 9.76 -1.82 -6.02
CA GLN A 304 10.44 -0.68 -6.65
C GLN A 304 11.92 -0.90 -6.43
N GLY A 305 12.55 -1.55 -7.41
CA GLY A 305 13.99 -1.75 -7.40
C GLY A 305 14.75 -0.43 -7.31
N SER A 306 15.42 -0.27 -6.25
CA SER A 306 16.77 0.29 -6.13
C SER A 306 17.23 0.13 -4.69
N THR A 307 17.89 -0.96 -4.43
CA THR A 307 18.85 -1.03 -3.30
C THR A 307 19.96 -0.03 -3.58
N PRO A 308 20.15 0.98 -2.74
CA PRO A 308 21.45 1.60 -2.68
C PRO A 308 22.37 0.56 -2.05
N THR A 309 23.32 0.08 -2.82
CA THR A 309 24.48 -0.64 -2.30
C THR A 309 25.10 0.18 -1.18
N ALA A 310 24.86 -0.24 0.05
CA ALA A 310 25.63 0.19 1.18
C ALA A 310 27.08 -0.20 0.88
N ARG A 311 27.92 0.78 0.61
CA ARG A 311 29.35 0.60 0.67
C ARG A 311 29.68 0.34 2.12
N ASP A 312 30.17 -0.85 2.34
CA ASP A 312 30.83 -1.28 3.56
C ASP A 312 32.20 -0.52 3.63
N ASP A 313 32.16 0.64 4.26
CA ASP A 313 33.34 1.35 4.69
C ASP A 313 33.58 1.02 6.17
N THR A 314 34.02 -0.19 6.42
CA THR A 314 34.76 -0.49 7.66
C THR A 314 36.16 0.09 7.54
N PRO A 315 36.53 1.06 8.37
CA PRO A 315 37.93 1.48 8.43
C PRO A 315 38.76 0.38 9.08
N LYS A 316 39.66 -0.20 8.33
CA LYS A 316 40.73 -1.01 8.87
C LYS A 316 41.59 -0.15 9.80
N PRO A 317 42.02 -0.66 10.99
CA PRO A 317 43.01 0.02 11.82
C PRO A 317 44.34 0.02 11.11
N GLY A 318 44.82 1.22 10.86
CA GLY A 318 46.14 1.43 10.32
C GLY A 318 47.22 0.96 11.30
N ALA A 319 48.09 0.12 10.81
CA ALA A 319 49.33 -0.22 11.47
C ALA A 319 50.28 0.98 11.40
N ASP A 320 50.81 1.29 12.56
CA ASP A 320 51.95 2.16 12.83
C ASP A 320 53.18 1.59 12.15
N GLU A 321 53.86 2.37 11.33
CA GLU A 321 55.26 2.15 11.03
C GLU A 321 55.98 3.48 10.86
N THR A 322 56.70 3.82 11.88
CA THR A 322 57.84 4.73 11.89
C THR A 322 58.86 4.35 10.82
N THR A 323 59.40 5.29 10.05
CA THR A 323 60.85 5.51 9.95
C THR A 323 61.23 6.62 8.95
N LYS A 324 61.99 7.60 9.49
CA LYS A 324 63.15 8.35 8.94
C LYS A 324 63.15 8.83 7.47
N LYS A 325 63.11 10.07 7.19
CA LYS A 325 64.27 10.99 7.03
C LYS A 325 63.72 12.42 6.91
#